data_b1a6c67eaf20ae189aa8cf5b097d48ea
#
_entry.id   b1a6c67eaf20ae189aa8cf5b097d48ea
#
_cell.length_a   1.000
_cell.length_b   1.000
_cell.length_c   1.000
_cell.angle_alpha   90.00
_cell.angle_beta   90.00
_cell.angle_gamma   90.00
#
_symmetry.space_group_name_H-M   'P 1'
#
loop_
_entity.id
_entity.type
_entity.pdbx_description
1 polymer ?
#
loop_
_entity_poly.entity_id
_entity_poly.type
_entity_poly.pdbx_seq_one_letter_code
_entity_poly.pdbx_strand_id
1 'polypeptide(L)'
;EIMRKLKHKVLSLTLIPFNLAIMSTSALSASVPCNVQLEFDSNSKGSVANYVLSLQLKNTTGRQVIGASVLYSDANNYQLGNAMLICSNGLKNEVSPGSYGSCTGVLQKVDGAFMNAFGSEKWTEIVNTQLEKLDAVKKCEILGFSY
;
A
#
# COMPACT_ATOMS: atom_id res chain seq x y z
N GLU A 1 -55.38 -13.96 -69.11
CA GLU A 1 -55.45 -13.13 -67.89
C GLU A 1 -54.67 -13.83 -66.82
N ILE A 2 -53.44 -13.40 -66.57
CA ILE A 2 -52.45 -14.10 -65.78
C ILE A 2 -52.27 -13.30 -64.48
N MET A 3 -52.84 -13.78 -63.39
CA MET A 3 -52.62 -13.27 -62.06
C MET A 3 -51.28 -13.80 -61.52
N ARG A 4 -50.25 -12.96 -61.47
CA ARG A 4 -48.98 -13.28 -60.84
C ARG A 4 -49.12 -13.11 -59.32
N LYS A 5 -49.04 -14.24 -58.59
CA LYS A 5 -48.94 -14.24 -57.15
C LYS A 5 -47.53 -13.76 -56.70
N LEU A 6 -47.47 -12.58 -56.11
CA LEU A 6 -46.26 -12.05 -55.48
C LEU A 6 -46.08 -12.71 -54.10
N LYS A 7 -45.09 -13.58 -53.99
CA LYS A 7 -44.69 -14.16 -52.67
C LYS A 7 -43.82 -13.13 -51.93
N HIS A 8 -44.37 -12.54 -50.89
CA HIS A 8 -43.58 -11.75 -49.96
C HIS A 8 -42.69 -12.69 -49.12
N LYS A 9 -41.38 -12.62 -49.34
CA LYS A 9 -40.41 -13.20 -48.42
C LYS A 9 -40.27 -12.25 -47.21
N VAL A 10 -40.78 -12.65 -46.08
CA VAL A 10 -40.53 -12.01 -44.79
C VAL A 10 -39.11 -12.31 -44.40
N LEU A 11 -38.22 -11.31 -44.44
CA LEU A 11 -36.87 -11.41 -43.96
C LEU A 11 -36.90 -11.25 -42.44
N SER A 12 -36.80 -12.38 -41.71
CA SER A 12 -36.72 -12.38 -40.26
C SER A 12 -35.34 -11.86 -39.84
N LEU A 13 -35.32 -10.63 -39.33
CA LEU A 13 -34.13 -10.01 -38.74
C LEU A 13 -34.01 -10.53 -37.33
N THR A 14 -33.17 -11.51 -37.10
CA THR A 14 -32.81 -12.00 -35.76
C THR A 14 -31.89 -10.99 -35.12
N LEU A 15 -32.43 -10.22 -34.16
CA LEU A 15 -31.65 -9.41 -33.23
C LEU A 15 -30.86 -10.32 -32.28
N ILE A 16 -29.56 -10.41 -32.51
CA ILE A 16 -28.64 -11.07 -31.57
C ILE A 16 -28.41 -10.07 -30.41
N PRO A 17 -28.76 -10.40 -29.15
CA PRO A 17 -28.38 -9.54 -28.04
C PRO A 17 -26.88 -9.61 -27.84
N PHE A 18 -26.22 -8.49 -28.08
CA PHE A 18 -24.80 -8.32 -27.81
C PHE A 18 -24.66 -8.17 -26.27
N ASN A 19 -24.42 -9.28 -25.58
CA ASN A 19 -24.04 -9.29 -24.18
C ASN A 19 -22.65 -8.67 -24.07
N LEU A 20 -22.59 -7.36 -23.76
CA LEU A 20 -21.37 -6.73 -23.26
C LEU A 20 -21.09 -7.31 -21.87
N ALA A 21 -20.26 -8.33 -21.82
CA ALA A 21 -19.62 -8.74 -20.58
C ALA A 21 -18.67 -7.61 -20.17
N ILE A 22 -19.12 -6.78 -19.22
CA ILE A 22 -18.26 -5.81 -18.56
C ILE A 22 -17.29 -6.66 -17.72
N MET A 23 -16.14 -6.97 -18.30
CA MET A 23 -15.02 -7.50 -17.53
C MET A 23 -14.54 -6.38 -16.61
N SER A 24 -15.00 -6.40 -15.37
CA SER A 24 -14.40 -5.62 -14.30
C SER A 24 -12.96 -6.12 -14.14
N THR A 25 -12.03 -5.46 -14.81
CA THR A 25 -10.61 -5.63 -14.51
C THR A 25 -10.41 -5.08 -13.12
N SER A 26 -10.43 -5.96 -12.12
CA SER A 26 -9.89 -5.65 -10.81
C SER A 26 -8.44 -5.24 -11.07
N ALA A 27 -8.15 -3.96 -10.96
CA ALA A 27 -6.78 -3.47 -10.93
C ALA A 27 -6.14 -4.20 -9.75
N LEU A 28 -5.32 -5.20 -10.03
CA LEU A 28 -4.47 -5.82 -9.02
C LEU A 28 -3.58 -4.69 -8.50
N SER A 29 -3.87 -4.25 -7.29
CA SER A 29 -3.03 -3.35 -6.55
C SER A 29 -1.64 -3.96 -6.47
N ALA A 30 -0.65 -3.23 -7.01
CA ALA A 30 0.70 -3.75 -7.11
C ALA A 30 1.31 -3.86 -5.70
N SER A 31 1.67 -5.08 -5.32
CA SER A 31 2.44 -5.33 -4.11
C SER A 31 3.89 -4.95 -4.34
N VAL A 32 4.43 -4.11 -3.47
CA VAL A 32 5.84 -3.69 -3.47
C VAL A 32 6.55 -4.25 -2.24
N PRO A 33 7.86 -4.54 -2.33
CA PRO A 33 8.64 -4.89 -1.15
C PRO A 33 8.64 -3.75 -0.14
N CYS A 34 8.46 -4.08 1.12
CA CYS A 34 8.64 -3.15 2.23
C CYS A 34 9.21 -3.86 3.44
N ASN A 35 9.75 -3.10 4.36
CA ASN A 35 10.33 -3.63 5.60
C ASN A 35 10.16 -2.65 6.74
N VAL A 36 10.29 -3.16 7.95
CA VAL A 36 10.33 -2.36 9.16
C VAL A 36 11.77 -2.22 9.61
N GLN A 37 12.18 -0.99 9.90
CA GLN A 37 13.48 -0.64 10.44
C GLN A 37 13.33 -0.10 11.85
N LEU A 38 14.29 -0.40 12.71
CA LEU A 38 14.36 0.16 14.05
C LEU A 38 15.22 1.43 14.03
N GLU A 39 14.63 2.54 14.40
CA GLU A 39 15.30 3.83 14.53
C GLU A 39 15.23 4.30 15.97
N PHE A 40 16.31 4.88 16.47
CA PHE A 40 16.35 5.43 17.82
C PHE A 40 16.34 6.96 17.76
N ASP A 41 15.52 7.52 18.62
CA ASP A 41 15.44 8.94 18.88
C ASP A 41 15.56 9.17 20.38
N SER A 42 15.55 10.42 20.81
CA SER A 42 15.55 10.79 22.21
C SER A 42 14.54 11.90 22.49
N ASN A 43 13.91 11.83 23.64
CA ASN A 43 13.07 12.89 24.17
C ASN A 43 13.45 13.22 25.62
N SER A 44 12.69 14.09 26.27
CA SER A 44 12.92 14.49 27.66
C SER A 44 12.84 13.33 28.67
N LYS A 45 12.31 12.18 28.25
CA LYS A 45 12.14 10.98 29.10
C LYS A 45 13.16 9.88 28.80
N GLY A 46 14.03 10.06 27.81
CA GLY A 46 15.07 9.10 27.43
C GLY A 46 15.01 8.66 25.96
N SER A 47 15.61 7.53 25.67
CA SER A 47 15.63 6.94 24.33
C SER A 47 14.25 6.44 23.91
N VAL A 48 13.92 6.65 22.65
CA VAL A 48 12.68 6.15 22.02
C VAL A 48 13.05 5.23 20.88
N ALA A 49 12.53 4.00 20.89
CA ALA A 49 12.65 3.08 19.78
C ALA A 49 11.44 3.27 18.84
N ASN A 50 11.68 3.66 17.60
CA ASN A 50 10.68 3.81 16.56
C ASN A 50 10.78 2.65 15.58
N TYR A 51 9.66 2.00 15.29
CA TYR A 51 9.56 0.97 14.26
C TYR A 51 8.98 1.61 13.01
N VAL A 52 9.83 1.84 12.03
CA VAL A 52 9.52 2.61 10.81
C VAL A 52 9.31 1.66 9.64
N LEU A 53 8.08 1.65 9.12
CA LEU A 53 7.77 0.98 7.86
C LEU A 53 8.31 1.83 6.71
N SER A 54 9.05 1.19 5.81
CA SER A 54 9.66 1.85 4.66
C SER A 54 9.39 1.07 3.38
N LEU A 55 9.07 1.78 2.31
CA LEU A 55 9.02 1.26 0.95
C LEU A 55 9.59 2.26 -0.05
N GLN A 56 10.07 1.73 -1.18
CA GLN A 56 10.52 2.52 -2.32
C GLN A 56 9.46 2.46 -3.40
N LEU A 57 9.18 3.57 -4.05
CA LEU A 57 8.26 3.63 -5.18
C LEU A 57 8.77 4.52 -6.30
N LYS A 58 8.30 4.24 -7.51
CA LYS A 58 8.34 5.18 -8.63
C LYS A 58 6.95 5.81 -8.76
N ASN A 59 6.89 7.14 -8.74
CA ASN A 59 5.63 7.84 -8.94
C ASN A 59 5.21 7.76 -10.42
N THR A 60 4.27 6.87 -10.72
CA THR A 60 3.67 6.71 -12.06
C THR A 60 2.36 7.48 -12.21
N THR A 61 1.93 8.20 -11.19
CA THR A 61 0.76 9.09 -11.25
C THR A 61 1.15 10.39 -11.96
N GLY A 62 0.24 11.09 -12.56
CA GLY A 62 0.51 12.40 -13.18
C GLY A 62 0.63 13.56 -12.19
N ARG A 63 0.72 13.29 -10.87
CA ARG A 63 0.67 14.28 -9.78
C ARG A 63 1.80 14.08 -8.80
N GLN A 64 2.13 15.11 -8.03
CA GLN A 64 3.08 15.01 -6.91
C GLN A 64 2.47 14.16 -5.79
N VAL A 65 3.19 13.14 -5.36
CA VAL A 65 2.77 12.24 -4.28
C VAL A 65 3.43 12.69 -2.98
N ILE A 66 2.62 12.96 -1.97
CA ILE A 66 3.08 13.36 -0.62
C ILE A 66 2.86 12.25 0.41
N GLY A 67 2.05 11.25 0.11
CA GLY A 67 1.78 10.14 1.02
C GLY A 67 1.17 8.93 0.32
N ALA A 68 1.17 7.81 1.02
CA ALA A 68 0.57 6.56 0.57
C ALA A 68 -0.15 5.84 1.71
N SER A 69 -1.34 5.32 1.43
CA SER A 69 -2.02 4.36 2.29
C SER A 69 -1.63 2.95 1.88
N VAL A 70 -1.21 2.12 2.82
CA VAL A 70 -0.76 0.76 2.53
C VAL A 70 -1.39 -0.27 3.46
N LEU A 71 -1.60 -1.48 2.94
CA LEU A 71 -1.72 -2.71 3.72
C LEU A 71 -0.36 -3.38 3.73
N TYR A 72 0.12 -3.80 4.90
CA TYR A 72 1.37 -4.54 4.98
C TYR A 72 1.13 -5.99 5.41
N SER A 73 1.90 -6.89 4.85
CA SER A 73 1.76 -8.33 5.01
C SER A 73 3.11 -9.04 5.12
N ASP A 74 3.06 -10.29 5.57
CA ASP A 74 4.21 -11.17 5.59
C ASP A 74 4.53 -11.74 4.18
N ALA A 75 5.53 -12.62 4.11
CA ALA A 75 5.94 -13.29 2.89
C ALA A 75 4.83 -14.17 2.28
N ASN A 76 3.90 -14.66 3.09
CA ASN A 76 2.79 -15.53 2.69
C ASN A 76 1.51 -14.74 2.34
N ASN A 77 1.58 -13.42 2.27
CA ASN A 77 0.46 -12.50 2.04
C ASN A 77 -0.57 -12.48 3.19
N TYR A 78 -0.17 -12.91 4.40
CA TYR A 78 -1.02 -12.72 5.57
C TYR A 78 -0.95 -11.26 5.99
N GLN A 79 -2.11 -10.60 6.02
CA GLN A 79 -2.21 -9.18 6.37
C GLN A 79 -1.89 -8.97 7.85
N LEU A 80 -0.90 -8.13 8.13
CA LEU A 80 -0.44 -7.79 9.47
C LEU A 80 -1.00 -6.44 9.95
N GLY A 81 -1.34 -5.53 9.03
CA GLY A 81 -1.91 -4.24 9.37
C GLY A 81 -1.98 -3.26 8.21
N ASN A 82 -2.25 -2.01 8.55
CA ASN A 82 -2.28 -0.89 7.59
C ASN A 82 -1.56 0.32 8.17
N ALA A 83 -1.12 1.22 7.30
CA ALA A 83 -0.45 2.44 7.68
C ALA A 83 -0.64 3.55 6.65
N MET A 84 -0.55 4.79 7.11
CA MET A 84 -0.37 5.99 6.29
C MET A 84 1.11 6.35 6.31
N LEU A 85 1.71 6.46 5.14
CA LEU A 85 3.12 6.79 4.96
C LEU A 85 3.27 8.20 4.39
N ILE A 86 4.34 8.88 4.78
CA ILE A 86 4.77 10.15 4.18
C ILE A 86 5.81 9.82 3.12
N CYS A 87 5.64 10.38 1.92
CA CYS A 87 6.53 10.14 0.80
C CYS A 87 7.46 11.33 0.57
N SER A 88 8.70 11.05 0.22
CA SER A 88 9.75 12.04 0.00
C SER A 88 10.76 11.53 -1.03
N ASN A 89 11.42 12.45 -1.72
CA ASN A 89 12.56 12.13 -2.58
C ASN A 89 13.92 12.41 -1.89
N GLY A 90 13.91 12.60 -0.58
CA GLY A 90 15.09 12.93 0.22
C GLY A 90 15.41 14.42 0.31
N LEU A 91 14.96 15.23 -0.64
CA LEU A 91 15.13 16.69 -0.66
C LEU A 91 13.84 17.42 -0.32
N LYS A 92 12.72 16.88 -0.76
CA LYS A 92 11.38 17.43 -0.56
C LYS A 92 10.45 16.36 -0.02
N ASN A 93 9.47 16.78 0.76
CA ASN A 93 8.40 15.90 1.27
C ASN A 93 7.34 15.62 0.18
N GLU A 94 7.81 15.31 -1.01
CA GLU A 94 7.00 14.96 -2.16
C GLU A 94 7.82 14.14 -3.16
N VAL A 95 7.14 13.35 -3.98
CA VAL A 95 7.74 12.60 -5.09
C VAL A 95 7.09 13.09 -6.38
N SER A 96 7.87 13.74 -7.22
CA SER A 96 7.39 14.28 -8.51
C SER A 96 7.01 13.15 -9.48
N PRO A 97 6.10 13.42 -10.44
CA PRO A 97 5.76 12.47 -11.50
C PRO A 97 7.01 11.92 -12.21
N GLY A 98 7.05 10.59 -12.39
CA GLY A 98 8.17 9.89 -13.03
C GLY A 98 9.41 9.68 -12.17
N SER A 99 9.47 10.28 -10.98
CA SER A 99 10.61 10.18 -10.07
C SER A 99 10.48 9.01 -9.10
N TYR A 100 11.63 8.57 -8.56
CA TYR A 100 11.70 7.64 -7.44
C TYR A 100 11.67 8.40 -6.12
N GLY A 101 11.12 7.75 -5.10
CA GLY A 101 11.10 8.23 -3.73
C GLY A 101 10.88 7.12 -2.74
N SER A 102 10.95 7.45 -1.47
CA SER A 102 10.64 6.55 -0.36
C SER A 102 9.41 7.05 0.39
N CYS A 103 8.60 6.11 0.87
CA CYS A 103 7.50 6.42 1.78
C CYS A 103 7.76 5.73 3.10
N THR A 104 7.67 6.47 4.20
CA THR A 104 7.95 5.96 5.54
C THR A 104 6.86 6.35 6.51
N GLY A 105 6.68 5.52 7.55
CA GLY A 105 5.75 5.81 8.63
C GLY A 105 6.07 5.02 9.87
N VAL A 106 5.93 5.64 11.02
CA VAL A 106 6.15 4.99 12.31
C VAL A 106 4.94 4.13 12.65
N LEU A 107 5.13 2.81 12.69
CA LEU A 107 4.09 1.86 13.07
C LEU A 107 3.88 1.81 14.58
N GLN A 108 4.98 1.85 15.32
CA GLN A 108 4.97 1.69 16.77
C GLN A 108 6.18 2.38 17.39
N LYS A 109 6.03 2.75 18.66
CA LYS A 109 7.10 3.32 19.50
C LYS A 109 7.20 2.58 20.82
N VAL A 110 8.43 2.43 21.31
CA VAL A 110 8.69 2.04 22.69
C VAL A 110 9.41 3.21 23.38
N ASP A 111 8.72 3.88 24.29
CA ASP A 111 9.19 5.10 24.95
C ASP A 111 10.27 4.77 25.99
N GLY A 112 11.26 5.64 26.11
CA GLY A 112 12.32 5.58 27.14
C GLY A 112 11.81 5.73 28.57
N ALA A 113 10.61 6.29 28.78
CA ALA A 113 9.96 6.29 30.08
C ALA A 113 9.78 4.86 30.65
N PHE A 114 9.63 3.88 29.78
CA PHE A 114 9.56 2.48 30.13
C PHE A 114 10.89 1.96 30.72
N MET A 115 12.02 2.43 30.17
CA MET A 115 13.36 2.13 30.71
C MET A 115 13.51 2.66 32.15
N ASN A 116 13.02 3.87 32.40
CA ASN A 116 13.07 4.48 33.73
C ASN A 116 12.20 3.72 34.75
N ALA A 117 11.07 3.15 34.29
CA ALA A 117 10.14 2.41 35.19
C ALA A 117 10.60 0.98 35.47
N PHE A 118 11.16 0.28 34.46
CA PHE A 118 11.42 -1.16 34.52
C PHE A 118 12.88 -1.56 34.28
N GLY A 119 13.77 -0.59 34.05
CA GLY A 119 15.19 -0.80 33.79
C GLY A 119 15.52 -1.00 32.31
N SER A 120 16.80 -0.80 31.96
CA SER A 120 17.30 -0.86 30.57
C SER A 120 17.24 -2.26 29.98
N GLU A 121 17.45 -3.29 30.79
CA GLU A 121 17.40 -4.69 30.34
C GLU A 121 15.99 -5.07 29.88
N LYS A 122 14.97 -4.74 30.66
CA LYS A 122 13.57 -5.00 30.32
C LYS A 122 13.11 -4.18 29.11
N TRP A 123 13.55 -2.94 28.99
CA TRP A 123 13.29 -2.12 27.82
C TRP A 123 13.90 -2.73 26.58
N THR A 124 15.16 -3.20 26.63
CA THR A 124 15.85 -3.86 25.51
C THR A 124 15.14 -5.15 25.10
N GLU A 125 14.70 -5.96 26.06
CA GLU A 125 13.93 -7.18 25.81
C GLU A 125 12.64 -6.87 25.01
N ILE A 126 11.89 -5.86 25.45
CA ILE A 126 10.65 -5.44 24.79
C ILE A 126 10.91 -4.92 23.38
N VAL A 127 11.94 -4.09 23.22
CA VAL A 127 12.32 -3.55 21.89
C VAL A 127 12.66 -4.68 20.94
N ASN A 128 13.46 -5.66 21.35
CA ASN A 128 13.85 -6.78 20.51
C ASN A 128 12.68 -7.70 20.20
N THR A 129 11.84 -8.02 21.18
CA THR A 129 10.64 -8.85 20.95
C THR A 129 9.69 -8.20 19.94
N GLN A 130 9.54 -6.87 20.00
CA GLN A 130 8.71 -6.16 19.04
C GLN A 130 9.33 -6.11 17.65
N LEU A 131 10.65 -5.97 17.57
CA LEU A 131 11.37 -6.01 16.29
C LEU A 131 11.20 -7.36 15.61
N GLU A 132 11.34 -8.47 16.32
CA GLU A 132 11.13 -9.82 15.80
C GLU A 132 9.74 -10.00 15.20
N LYS A 133 8.70 -9.46 15.85
CA LYS A 133 7.31 -9.50 15.33
C LYS A 133 7.17 -8.71 14.05
N LEU A 134 7.75 -7.52 13.99
CA LEU A 134 7.64 -6.60 12.85
C LEU A 134 8.58 -6.97 11.70
N ASP A 135 9.62 -7.79 11.93
CA ASP A 135 10.47 -8.33 10.87
C ASP A 135 9.71 -9.29 9.93
N ALA A 136 8.55 -9.77 10.34
CA ALA A 136 7.64 -10.52 9.48
C ALA A 136 7.09 -9.71 8.31
N VAL A 137 7.06 -8.37 8.39
CA VAL A 137 6.60 -7.48 7.31
C VAL A 137 7.55 -7.56 6.12
N LYS A 138 7.03 -7.97 4.96
CA LYS A 138 7.83 -8.14 3.72
C LYS A 138 7.21 -7.48 2.49
N LYS A 139 5.90 -7.23 2.51
CA LYS A 139 5.14 -6.72 1.37
C LYS A 139 4.17 -5.64 1.78
N CYS A 140 4.05 -4.63 0.93
CA CYS A 140 3.07 -3.57 1.06
C CYS A 140 2.22 -3.47 -0.21
N GLU A 141 0.93 -3.45 -0.04
CA GLU A 141 -0.05 -3.16 -1.08
C GLU A 141 -0.46 -1.70 -0.96
N ILE A 142 -0.23 -0.92 -2.01
CA ILE A 142 -0.59 0.49 -2.02
C ILE A 142 -2.08 0.62 -2.35
N LEU A 143 -2.88 1.12 -1.42
CA LEU A 143 -4.31 1.33 -1.56
C LEU A 143 -4.65 2.66 -2.24
N GLY A 144 -3.80 3.65 -2.08
CA GLY A 144 -3.99 4.98 -2.63
C GLY A 144 -2.88 5.95 -2.26
N PHE A 145 -2.87 7.09 -2.95
CA PHE A 145 -1.91 8.16 -2.73
C PHE A 145 -2.59 9.43 -2.22
N SER A 146 -1.84 10.21 -1.46
CA SER A 146 -2.15 11.61 -1.11
C SER A 146 -1.30 12.55 -1.98
N TYR A 147 -1.91 13.67 -2.39
CA TYR A 147 -1.34 14.64 -3.32
C TYR A 147 -1.31 16.04 -2.73
#